data_47b7fd2ee799459604b8da77c787c28a
#
_entry.id   47b7fd2ee799459604b8da77c787c28a
#
_cell.length_a   1.000
_cell.length_b   1.000
_cell.length_c   1.000
_cell.angle_alpha   90.00
_cell.angle_beta   90.00
_cell.angle_gamma   90.00
#
_symmetry.space_group_name_H-M   'P 1'
#
loop_
_entity.id
_entity.type
_entity.pdbx_description
1 polymer ?
#
loop_
_entity_poly.entity_id
_entity_poly.type
_entity_poly.pdbx_seq_one_letter_code
_entity_poly.pdbx_strand_id
1 'polypeptide(L)'
;MKITKLLFLILTLAFVSCNQMSDDQAEDSANKDEAIRRYNLEMAKKQKGNVNPYDTLALKEYILDQDSMGTYLVEFDRTFTYNVPKSAVIYYSDRKTKRQYIFAVIAKSKKGERFIEPKNVIGYESSFINLDSTKLGTAFFYLSLFECKDSSFRLIWESEVPIHGGFNRMTLKNWKPKNIMYVELNYEAGIISGHRNYNFFMVHGIDKKPHLMETYVGLVHKRTLTKVNDDKFPDYWEYRFWEDSLSIRIRDSIPFYWDSTKHLYITKVNNRWFRKY
;
A
#
# COMPACT_ATOMS: atom_id res chain seq x y z
N MET A 1 -5.69 54.48 -21.48
CA MET A 1 -5.23 53.95 -20.18
C MET A 1 -6.34 53.42 -19.24
N LYS A 2 -7.62 53.59 -19.50
CA LYS A 2 -8.74 53.06 -18.67
C LYS A 2 -9.23 51.66 -19.09
N ILE A 3 -9.13 51.27 -20.35
CA ILE A 3 -9.65 50.02 -20.90
C ILE A 3 -8.74 48.84 -20.53
N THR A 4 -7.42 49.03 -20.50
CA THR A 4 -6.44 48.00 -20.12
C THR A 4 -6.55 47.57 -18.65
N LYS A 5 -6.94 48.47 -17.73
CA LYS A 5 -7.16 48.13 -16.31
C LYS A 5 -8.43 47.33 -16.10
N LEU A 6 -9.46 47.56 -16.90
CA LEU A 6 -10.72 46.83 -16.83
C LEU A 6 -10.56 45.38 -17.36
N LEU A 7 -9.77 45.19 -18.43
CA LEU A 7 -9.48 43.87 -18.98
C LEU A 7 -8.66 43.00 -18.01
N PHE A 8 -7.74 43.61 -17.27
CA PHE A 8 -6.93 42.91 -16.26
C PHE A 8 -7.75 42.49 -15.03
N LEU A 9 -8.75 43.30 -14.64
CA LEU A 9 -9.65 42.98 -13.53
C LEU A 9 -10.62 41.85 -13.88
N ILE A 10 -11.11 41.79 -15.13
CA ILE A 10 -11.97 40.69 -15.59
C ILE A 10 -11.18 39.38 -15.72
N LEU A 11 -9.90 39.44 -16.13
CA LEU A 11 -9.05 38.26 -16.23
C LEU A 11 -8.71 37.66 -14.85
N THR A 12 -8.48 38.49 -13.81
CA THR A 12 -8.22 38.02 -12.45
C THR A 12 -9.47 37.42 -11.77
N LEU A 13 -10.66 37.92 -12.07
CA LEU A 13 -11.92 37.35 -11.57
C LEU A 13 -12.22 35.98 -12.19
N ALA A 14 -11.85 35.76 -13.47
CA ALA A 14 -12.03 34.47 -14.13
C ALA A 14 -11.14 33.34 -13.52
N PHE A 15 -9.94 33.67 -13.04
CA PHE A 15 -9.04 32.69 -12.40
C PHE A 15 -9.45 32.30 -10.99
N VAL A 16 -10.15 33.17 -10.24
CA VAL A 16 -10.62 32.86 -8.88
C VAL A 16 -11.88 31.98 -8.93
N SER A 17 -12.71 32.10 -9.96
CA SER A 17 -13.96 31.31 -10.11
C SER A 17 -13.69 29.85 -10.48
N CYS A 18 -12.58 29.51 -11.17
CA CYS A 18 -12.30 28.13 -11.55
C CYS A 18 -11.83 27.24 -10.38
N ASN A 19 -11.25 27.79 -9.32
CA ASN A 19 -10.78 26.99 -8.21
C ASN A 19 -11.87 26.61 -7.19
N GLN A 20 -12.91 27.42 -7.04
CA GLN A 20 -14.02 27.11 -6.11
C GLN A 20 -14.98 26.04 -6.63
N MET A 21 -15.21 25.97 -7.94
CA MET A 21 -16.10 24.94 -8.53
C MET A 21 -15.51 23.51 -8.48
N SER A 22 -14.19 23.35 -8.32
CA SER A 22 -13.57 22.02 -8.26
C SER A 22 -13.68 21.34 -6.88
N ASP A 23 -13.70 22.12 -5.80
CA ASP A 23 -13.72 21.58 -4.44
C ASP A 23 -15.11 21.07 -4.06
N ASP A 24 -16.18 21.80 -4.39
CA ASP A 24 -17.56 21.38 -4.13
C ASP A 24 -17.95 20.12 -4.92
N GLN A 25 -17.46 19.96 -6.15
CA GLN A 25 -17.71 18.74 -6.95
C GLN A 25 -16.93 17.52 -6.45
N ALA A 26 -15.75 17.71 -5.87
CA ALA A 26 -14.97 16.62 -5.29
C ALA A 26 -15.59 16.12 -3.97
N GLU A 27 -16.12 17.04 -3.16
CA GLU A 27 -16.79 16.71 -1.89
C GLU A 27 -18.14 15.99 -2.13
N ASP A 28 -18.95 16.44 -3.09
CA ASP A 28 -20.18 15.76 -3.50
C ASP A 28 -19.93 14.35 -4.04
N SER A 29 -18.88 14.18 -4.80
CA SER A 29 -18.50 12.88 -5.34
C SER A 29 -18.00 11.91 -4.24
N ALA A 30 -17.24 12.39 -3.26
CA ALA A 30 -16.77 11.60 -2.13
C ALA A 30 -17.93 11.17 -1.22
N ASN A 31 -18.89 12.06 -0.95
CA ASN A 31 -20.11 11.76 -0.19
C ASN A 31 -20.95 10.68 -0.89
N LYS A 32 -21.09 10.76 -2.21
CA LYS A 32 -21.82 9.77 -3.00
C LYS A 32 -21.15 8.40 -2.98
N ASP A 33 -19.83 8.35 -3.10
CA ASP A 33 -19.07 7.11 -3.06
C ASP A 33 -19.17 6.44 -1.68
N GLU A 34 -19.16 7.21 -0.59
CA GLU A 34 -19.36 6.70 0.75
C GLU A 34 -20.78 6.15 0.95
N ALA A 35 -21.80 6.84 0.50
CA ALA A 35 -23.18 6.38 0.57
C ALA A 35 -23.38 5.04 -0.18
N ILE A 36 -22.77 4.89 -1.35
CA ILE A 36 -22.79 3.63 -2.11
C ILE A 36 -22.08 2.52 -1.34
N ARG A 37 -20.96 2.79 -0.70
CA ARG A 37 -20.23 1.80 0.10
C ARG A 37 -21.03 1.34 1.31
N ARG A 38 -21.67 2.27 2.03
CA ARG A 38 -22.56 1.95 3.17
C ARG A 38 -23.73 1.07 2.72
N TYR A 39 -24.41 1.45 1.63
CA TYR A 39 -25.49 0.66 1.05
C TYR A 39 -25.04 -0.78 0.70
N ASN A 40 -23.91 -0.92 -0.01
CA ASN A 40 -23.37 -2.22 -0.38
C ASN A 40 -22.99 -3.08 0.83
N LEU A 41 -22.48 -2.46 1.88
CA LEU A 41 -22.15 -3.14 3.14
C LEU A 41 -23.39 -3.66 3.85
N GLU A 42 -24.47 -2.84 3.94
CA GLU A 42 -25.74 -3.25 4.52
C GLU A 42 -26.37 -4.41 3.75
N MET A 43 -26.33 -4.36 2.42
CA MET A 43 -26.86 -5.45 1.59
C MET A 43 -26.05 -6.74 1.78
N ALA A 44 -24.73 -6.66 1.86
CA ALA A 44 -23.87 -7.81 2.12
C ALA A 44 -24.12 -8.42 3.52
N LYS A 45 -24.36 -7.60 4.54
CA LYS A 45 -24.75 -8.06 5.89
C LYS A 45 -26.08 -8.80 5.88
N LYS A 46 -27.10 -8.25 5.21
CA LYS A 46 -28.42 -8.87 5.09
C LYS A 46 -28.35 -10.24 4.40
N GLN A 47 -27.50 -10.39 3.40
CA GLN A 47 -27.31 -11.66 2.68
C GLN A 47 -26.58 -12.72 3.51
N LYS A 48 -25.66 -12.30 4.39
CA LYS A 48 -24.81 -13.23 5.15
C LYS A 48 -25.52 -13.88 6.36
N GLY A 49 -26.52 -13.23 6.93
CA GLY A 49 -27.35 -13.73 8.05
C GLY A 49 -26.62 -13.77 9.39
N ASN A 50 -25.56 -14.56 9.54
CA ASN A 50 -24.81 -14.69 10.80
C ASN A 50 -23.50 -13.92 10.73
N VAL A 51 -23.33 -12.86 11.53
CA VAL A 51 -22.19 -11.94 11.49
C VAL A 51 -21.20 -12.30 12.60
N ASN A 52 -20.01 -12.73 12.23
CA ASN A 52 -18.89 -12.82 13.16
C ASN A 52 -18.40 -11.37 13.45
N PRO A 53 -18.28 -10.94 14.73
CA PRO A 53 -17.87 -9.58 15.08
C PRO A 53 -16.49 -9.20 14.58
N TYR A 54 -15.68 -10.17 14.14
CA TYR A 54 -14.32 -9.95 13.64
C TYR A 54 -14.16 -10.35 12.17
N ASP A 55 -15.24 -10.42 11.42
CA ASP A 55 -15.13 -10.71 9.98
C ASP A 55 -14.79 -9.46 9.14
N THR A 56 -14.59 -9.68 7.86
CA THR A 56 -14.25 -8.62 6.92
C THR A 56 -15.35 -7.57 6.78
N LEU A 57 -16.64 -7.95 6.94
CA LEU A 57 -17.74 -6.99 6.86
C LEU A 57 -17.76 -6.08 8.09
N ALA A 58 -17.54 -6.65 9.29
CA ALA A 58 -17.41 -5.89 10.53
C ALA A 58 -16.21 -4.94 10.47
N LEU A 59 -15.08 -5.38 9.90
CA LEU A 59 -13.91 -4.50 9.71
C LEU A 59 -14.20 -3.36 8.72
N LYS A 60 -14.89 -3.62 7.62
CA LYS A 60 -15.32 -2.59 6.66
C LYS A 60 -16.22 -1.54 7.33
N GLU A 61 -17.16 -1.97 8.17
CA GLU A 61 -18.02 -1.07 8.94
C GLU A 61 -17.21 -0.22 9.91
N TYR A 62 -16.34 -0.86 10.70
CA TYR A 62 -15.48 -0.17 11.63
C TYR A 62 -14.65 0.93 10.94
N ILE A 63 -14.05 0.63 9.78
CA ILE A 63 -13.27 1.60 9.00
C ILE A 63 -14.14 2.77 8.54
N LEU A 64 -15.37 2.49 8.06
CA LEU A 64 -16.28 3.55 7.61
C LEU A 64 -16.77 4.45 8.75
N ASP A 65 -16.85 3.91 9.97
CA ASP A 65 -17.37 4.65 11.13
C ASP A 65 -16.30 5.40 11.91
N GLN A 66 -15.06 4.92 11.90
CA GLN A 66 -13.97 5.47 12.71
C GLN A 66 -13.00 6.37 11.91
N ASP A 67 -12.89 6.14 10.63
CA ASP A 67 -11.92 6.85 9.79
C ASP A 67 -12.57 8.02 9.03
N SER A 68 -11.74 8.88 8.51
CA SER A 68 -12.18 10.01 7.69
C SER A 68 -12.83 9.53 6.38
N MET A 69 -13.71 10.37 5.85
CA MET A 69 -14.33 10.18 4.54
C MET A 69 -13.27 9.85 3.48
N GLY A 70 -13.57 8.84 2.67
CA GLY A 70 -12.63 8.39 1.65
C GLY A 70 -11.64 7.31 2.12
N THR A 71 -11.77 6.77 3.33
CA THR A 71 -11.00 5.61 3.81
C THR A 71 -11.74 4.32 3.50
N TYR A 72 -11.03 3.29 3.02
CA TYR A 72 -11.62 1.98 2.74
C TYR A 72 -10.63 0.81 2.83
N LEU A 73 -11.18 -0.38 3.03
CA LEU A 73 -10.44 -1.63 2.97
C LEU A 73 -10.17 -1.99 1.51
N VAL A 74 -8.89 -2.15 1.17
CA VAL A 74 -8.43 -2.48 -0.19
C VAL A 74 -8.86 -3.90 -0.58
N GLU A 75 -9.24 -4.09 -1.83
CA GLU A 75 -9.43 -5.40 -2.45
C GLU A 75 -8.25 -5.72 -3.36
N PHE A 76 -7.94 -7.02 -3.50
CA PHE A 76 -6.98 -7.46 -4.49
C PHE A 76 -7.48 -7.15 -5.90
N ASP A 77 -6.56 -6.93 -6.82
CA ASP A 77 -6.87 -6.82 -8.23
C ASP A 77 -7.66 -8.07 -8.68
N ARG A 78 -8.81 -7.85 -9.31
CA ARG A 78 -9.73 -8.91 -9.72
C ARG A 78 -9.13 -9.86 -10.74
N THR A 79 -8.16 -9.41 -11.52
CA THR A 79 -7.40 -10.25 -12.45
C THR A 79 -6.71 -11.41 -11.74
N PHE A 80 -6.21 -11.19 -10.51
CA PHE A 80 -5.54 -12.22 -9.72
C PHE A 80 -6.48 -13.02 -8.82
N THR A 81 -7.76 -12.66 -8.76
CA THR A 81 -8.77 -13.34 -7.93
C THR A 81 -9.90 -13.97 -8.75
N TYR A 82 -9.68 -14.17 -10.05
CA TYR A 82 -10.69 -14.72 -10.98
C TYR A 82 -12.02 -13.96 -10.93
N ASN A 83 -11.94 -12.64 -10.89
CA ASN A 83 -13.08 -11.71 -10.74
C ASN A 83 -13.88 -11.84 -9.42
N VAL A 84 -13.40 -12.60 -8.45
CA VAL A 84 -14.02 -12.68 -7.13
C VAL A 84 -13.51 -11.54 -6.25
N PRO A 85 -14.39 -10.67 -5.71
CA PRO A 85 -13.97 -9.63 -4.77
C PRO A 85 -13.32 -10.26 -3.53
N LYS A 86 -12.07 -9.90 -3.28
CA LYS A 86 -11.31 -10.42 -2.12
C LYS A 86 -10.59 -9.28 -1.43
N SER A 87 -10.96 -9.00 -0.20
CA SER A 87 -10.32 -7.97 0.61
C SER A 87 -8.90 -8.37 1.02
N ALA A 88 -8.02 -7.38 1.06
CA ALA A 88 -6.62 -7.54 1.43
C ALA A 88 -6.48 -7.65 2.96
N VAL A 89 -6.83 -8.79 3.53
CA VAL A 89 -6.78 -9.09 4.96
C VAL A 89 -6.09 -10.42 5.24
N ILE A 90 -5.41 -10.49 6.37
CA ILE A 90 -4.88 -11.73 6.96
C ILE A 90 -5.31 -11.78 8.42
N TYR A 91 -5.95 -12.87 8.81
CA TYR A 91 -6.28 -13.18 10.20
C TYR A 91 -5.10 -13.89 10.85
N TYR A 92 -4.71 -13.41 12.01
CA TYR A 92 -3.64 -14.01 12.79
C TYR A 92 -4.05 -14.18 14.24
N SER A 93 -3.84 -15.39 14.78
CA SER A 93 -4.08 -15.71 16.19
C SER A 93 -2.74 -16.03 16.87
N ASP A 94 -2.36 -15.23 17.83
CA ASP A 94 -1.17 -15.48 18.64
C ASP A 94 -1.48 -16.58 19.68
N ARG A 95 -0.86 -17.74 19.51
CA ARG A 95 -1.06 -18.90 20.37
C ARG A 95 -0.62 -18.66 21.82
N LYS A 96 0.37 -17.79 22.05
CA LYS A 96 0.93 -17.52 23.38
C LYS A 96 0.02 -16.58 24.17
N THR A 97 -0.41 -15.49 23.56
CA THR A 97 -1.22 -14.45 24.21
C THR A 97 -2.72 -14.68 24.05
N LYS A 98 -3.14 -15.62 23.18
CA LYS A 98 -4.53 -15.88 22.75
C LYS A 98 -5.21 -14.67 22.12
N ARG A 99 -4.44 -13.65 21.73
CA ARG A 99 -4.96 -12.47 21.05
C ARG A 99 -5.19 -12.76 19.58
N GLN A 100 -6.22 -12.14 19.04
CA GLN A 100 -6.55 -12.20 17.62
C GLN A 100 -6.24 -10.87 16.97
N TYR A 101 -5.65 -10.93 15.79
CA TYR A 101 -5.24 -9.76 15.02
C TYR A 101 -5.70 -9.88 13.58
N ILE A 102 -5.87 -8.73 12.93
CA ILE A 102 -6.10 -8.63 11.50
C ILE A 102 -5.07 -7.68 10.91
N PHE A 103 -4.27 -8.17 9.99
CA PHE A 103 -3.52 -7.31 9.08
C PHE A 103 -4.43 -6.95 7.91
N ALA A 104 -4.52 -5.67 7.60
CA ALA A 104 -5.37 -5.16 6.52
C ALA A 104 -4.64 -4.08 5.73
N VAL A 105 -4.87 -4.03 4.42
CA VAL A 105 -4.42 -2.90 3.60
C VAL A 105 -5.58 -1.91 3.49
N ILE A 106 -5.33 -0.67 3.94
CA ILE A 106 -6.30 0.41 3.95
C ILE A 106 -5.82 1.49 3.00
N ALA A 107 -6.73 2.01 2.19
CA ALA A 107 -6.51 3.21 1.41
C ALA A 107 -7.18 4.40 2.07
N LYS A 108 -6.46 5.52 2.16
CA LYS A 108 -6.94 6.80 2.70
C LYS A 108 -6.77 7.88 1.64
N SER A 109 -7.79 8.72 1.45
CA SER A 109 -7.66 9.92 0.62
C SER A 109 -7.37 11.14 1.49
N LYS A 110 -6.76 12.17 0.92
CA LYS A 110 -6.75 13.49 1.55
C LYS A 110 -8.15 14.11 1.41
N LYS A 111 -8.50 14.92 2.42
CA LYS A 111 -9.74 15.70 2.36
C LYS A 111 -9.76 16.57 1.10
N GLY A 112 -10.83 16.47 0.33
CA GLY A 112 -10.99 17.21 -0.93
C GLY A 112 -10.35 16.57 -2.17
N GLU A 113 -9.63 15.45 -2.05
CA GLU A 113 -9.07 14.72 -3.18
C GLU A 113 -9.93 13.52 -3.54
N ARG A 114 -10.16 13.34 -4.84
CA ARG A 114 -10.89 12.18 -5.32
C ARG A 114 -10.03 10.93 -5.30
N PHE A 115 -10.63 9.87 -4.91
CA PHE A 115 -10.10 8.52 -4.78
C PHE A 115 -9.71 7.88 -6.12
N ILE A 116 -8.50 7.33 -6.21
CA ILE A 116 -8.16 6.34 -7.22
C ILE A 116 -8.38 4.97 -6.58
N GLU A 117 -9.45 4.27 -6.96
CA GLU A 117 -9.61 2.89 -6.52
C GLU A 117 -8.53 2.00 -7.17
N PRO A 118 -7.89 1.08 -6.43
CA PRO A 118 -6.87 0.18 -6.98
C PRO A 118 -7.35 -0.65 -8.17
N LYS A 119 -8.65 -0.92 -8.27
CA LYS A 119 -9.25 -1.62 -9.42
C LYS A 119 -9.15 -0.85 -10.75
N ASN A 120 -8.88 0.45 -10.70
CA ASN A 120 -8.67 1.28 -11.88
C ASN A 120 -7.19 1.31 -12.30
N VAL A 121 -6.35 0.58 -11.58
CA VAL A 121 -4.94 0.42 -11.88
C VAL A 121 -4.78 -0.96 -12.52
N ILE A 122 -4.44 -1.01 -13.80
CA ILE A 122 -4.44 -2.23 -14.61
C ILE A 122 -3.08 -2.93 -14.49
N GLY A 123 -3.01 -4.11 -13.89
CA GLY A 123 -1.94 -5.11 -13.85
C GLY A 123 -0.51 -4.59 -14.08
N TYR A 124 0.23 -5.18 -15.01
CA TYR A 124 1.57 -4.72 -15.39
C TYR A 124 1.57 -3.40 -16.18
N GLU A 125 0.43 -3.00 -16.73
CA GLU A 125 0.19 -1.66 -17.30
C GLU A 125 -0.09 -0.61 -16.22
N SER A 126 -0.10 -1.00 -14.99
CA SER A 126 -0.51 -0.21 -13.83
C SER A 126 0.45 0.93 -13.47
N SER A 127 1.58 1.04 -14.11
CA SER A 127 2.36 2.29 -14.12
C SER A 127 1.67 3.40 -14.91
N PHE A 128 0.60 3.10 -15.63
CA PHE A 128 -0.20 4.05 -16.39
C PHE A 128 -1.60 4.12 -15.83
N ILE A 129 -1.91 5.23 -15.18
CA ILE A 129 -3.28 5.57 -14.80
C ILE A 129 -4.02 5.93 -16.10
N ASN A 130 -5.12 5.25 -16.38
CA ASN A 130 -5.97 5.67 -17.49
C ASN A 130 -6.65 6.99 -17.13
N LEU A 131 -6.13 8.09 -17.66
CA LEU A 131 -6.60 9.45 -17.39
C LEU A 131 -8.00 9.73 -17.93
N ASP A 132 -8.46 8.96 -18.91
CA ASP A 132 -9.79 9.12 -19.50
C ASP A 132 -10.89 8.55 -18.57
N SER A 133 -10.56 7.53 -17.80
CA SER A 133 -11.50 6.86 -16.88
C SER A 133 -11.29 7.24 -15.41
N THR A 134 -10.15 7.86 -15.06
CA THR A 134 -9.74 8.10 -13.68
C THR A 134 -9.58 9.60 -13.43
N LYS A 135 -10.41 10.18 -12.58
CA LYS A 135 -10.16 11.51 -12.04
C LYS A 135 -9.11 11.38 -10.96
N LEU A 136 -7.97 12.04 -11.15
CA LEU A 136 -6.80 11.95 -10.29
C LEU A 136 -7.12 12.43 -8.88
N GLY A 137 -7.00 11.52 -7.93
CA GLY A 137 -6.87 11.81 -6.52
C GLY A 137 -5.67 11.03 -5.96
N THR A 138 -5.06 11.50 -4.90
CA THR A 138 -3.93 10.80 -4.27
C THR A 138 -4.45 9.89 -3.18
N ALA A 139 -4.46 8.58 -3.43
CA ALA A 139 -4.72 7.60 -2.38
C ALA A 139 -3.40 7.19 -1.71
N PHE A 140 -3.36 7.22 -0.38
CA PHE A 140 -2.27 6.68 0.41
C PHE A 140 -2.68 5.31 0.92
N PHE A 141 -1.78 4.34 0.79
CA PHE A 141 -2.02 2.98 1.23
C PHE A 141 -1.22 2.69 2.48
N TYR A 142 -1.86 1.98 3.40
CA TYR A 142 -1.26 1.60 4.68
C TYR A 142 -1.49 0.12 4.93
N LEU A 143 -0.44 -0.58 5.35
CA LEU A 143 -0.62 -1.84 6.05
C LEU A 143 -0.93 -1.50 7.51
N SER A 144 -2.10 -1.91 7.97
CA SER A 144 -2.60 -1.64 9.32
C SER A 144 -2.76 -2.94 10.09
N LEU A 145 -2.45 -2.91 11.38
CA LEU A 145 -2.71 -4.01 12.30
C LEU A 145 -3.83 -3.63 13.26
N PHE A 146 -4.86 -4.45 13.29
CA PHE A 146 -5.95 -4.37 14.26
C PHE A 146 -5.89 -5.53 15.24
N GLU A 147 -6.10 -5.26 16.52
CA GLU A 147 -6.42 -6.26 17.53
C GLU A 147 -7.94 -6.41 17.62
N CYS A 148 -8.41 -7.65 17.60
CA CYS A 148 -9.82 -8.00 17.82
C CYS A 148 -10.09 -8.07 19.32
N LYS A 149 -10.89 -7.15 19.85
CA LYS A 149 -11.19 -7.07 21.28
C LYS A 149 -12.60 -6.53 21.53
N ASP A 150 -13.29 -7.09 22.50
CA ASP A 150 -14.61 -6.62 23.00
C ASP A 150 -15.65 -6.44 21.88
N SER A 151 -15.69 -7.40 20.93
CA SER A 151 -16.55 -7.38 19.72
C SER A 151 -16.30 -6.18 18.80
N SER A 152 -15.12 -5.55 18.89
CA SER A 152 -14.69 -4.42 18.06
C SER A 152 -13.23 -4.58 17.65
N PHE A 153 -12.69 -3.54 17.02
CA PHE A 153 -11.31 -3.49 16.57
C PHE A 153 -10.56 -2.36 17.26
N ARG A 154 -9.28 -2.60 17.54
CA ARG A 154 -8.36 -1.58 18.01
C ARG A 154 -7.18 -1.49 17.06
N LEU A 155 -7.00 -0.34 16.42
CA LEU A 155 -5.82 -0.08 15.60
C LEU A 155 -4.57 -0.06 16.49
N ILE A 156 -3.58 -0.88 16.16
CA ILE A 156 -2.29 -0.97 16.87
C ILE A 156 -1.24 -0.09 16.20
N TRP A 157 -1.08 -0.23 14.89
CA TRP A 157 -0.18 0.58 14.10
C TRP A 157 -0.59 0.61 12.63
N GLU A 158 -0.09 1.61 11.91
CA GLU A 158 -0.15 1.74 10.47
C GLU A 158 1.24 1.98 9.90
N SER A 159 1.53 1.36 8.77
CA SER A 159 2.78 1.54 8.02
C SER A 159 2.47 1.83 6.57
N GLU A 160 3.01 2.93 6.06
CA GLU A 160 2.84 3.34 4.67
C GLU A 160 3.31 2.24 3.70
N VAL A 161 2.52 2.02 2.65
CA VAL A 161 2.82 1.09 1.57
C VAL A 161 3.14 1.90 0.33
N PRO A 162 4.38 1.87 -0.17
CA PRO A 162 4.68 2.45 -1.47
C PRO A 162 3.85 1.76 -2.56
N ILE A 163 3.25 2.53 -3.46
CA ILE A 163 2.40 1.99 -4.51
C ILE A 163 3.19 1.86 -5.80
N HIS A 164 3.13 0.67 -6.41
CA HIS A 164 3.73 0.41 -7.71
C HIS A 164 2.85 -0.53 -8.54
N GLY A 165 1.58 -0.16 -8.74
CA GLY A 165 0.73 -0.94 -9.60
C GLY A 165 -0.26 -1.87 -8.92
N GLY A 166 -0.73 -2.90 -9.64
CA GLY A 166 -1.73 -3.84 -9.18
C GLY A 166 -1.25 -4.67 -7.98
N PHE A 167 -2.06 -4.69 -6.95
CA PHE A 167 -1.82 -5.44 -5.72
C PHE A 167 -2.41 -6.85 -5.87
N ASN A 168 -1.55 -7.86 -5.94
CA ASN A 168 -1.99 -9.21 -6.31
C ASN A 168 -2.02 -10.22 -5.17
N ARG A 169 -1.17 -10.06 -4.14
CA ARG A 169 -1.08 -11.04 -3.05
C ARG A 169 -0.57 -10.42 -1.76
N MET A 170 -1.14 -10.90 -0.65
CA MET A 170 -0.72 -10.61 0.72
C MET A 170 -0.50 -11.93 1.45
N THR A 171 0.66 -12.13 2.08
CA THR A 171 0.99 -13.36 2.81
C THR A 171 1.73 -13.06 4.11
N LEU A 172 1.39 -13.82 5.16
CA LEU A 172 2.15 -13.81 6.41
C LEU A 172 3.19 -14.94 6.37
N LYS A 173 4.45 -14.58 6.58
CA LYS A 173 5.60 -15.49 6.49
C LYS A 173 6.48 -15.39 7.74
N ASN A 174 7.32 -16.40 7.93
CA ASN A 174 8.41 -16.36 8.90
C ASN A 174 9.75 -16.45 8.17
N TRP A 175 10.61 -15.48 8.40
CA TRP A 175 11.97 -15.50 7.89
C TRP A 175 12.88 -16.29 8.85
N LYS A 176 13.07 -17.56 8.50
CA LYS A 176 13.75 -18.56 9.33
C LYS A 176 15.15 -18.15 9.83
N PRO A 177 16.02 -17.51 8.99
CA PRO A 177 17.40 -17.20 9.41
C PRO A 177 17.51 -16.33 10.66
N LYS A 178 16.54 -15.46 10.91
CA LYS A 178 16.47 -14.60 12.11
C LYS A 178 15.19 -14.81 12.92
N ASN A 179 14.36 -15.81 12.53
CA ASN A 179 13.07 -16.15 13.16
C ASN A 179 12.16 -14.94 13.34
N ILE A 180 11.99 -14.15 12.28
CA ILE A 180 11.17 -12.94 12.29
C ILE A 180 9.95 -13.14 11.41
N MET A 181 8.77 -12.88 11.97
CA MET A 181 7.52 -12.82 11.23
C MET A 181 7.45 -11.57 10.38
N TYR A 182 6.91 -11.67 9.17
CA TYR A 182 6.67 -10.54 8.28
C TYR A 182 5.45 -10.73 7.40
N VAL A 183 4.85 -9.61 7.00
CA VAL A 183 3.82 -9.56 5.96
C VAL A 183 4.48 -9.17 4.65
N GLU A 184 4.25 -9.97 3.62
CA GLU A 184 4.69 -9.70 2.25
C GLU A 184 3.49 -9.22 1.44
N LEU A 185 3.60 -8.03 0.85
CA LEU A 185 2.68 -7.51 -0.16
C LEU A 185 3.35 -7.61 -1.52
N ASN A 186 2.71 -8.33 -2.44
CA ASN A 186 3.26 -8.57 -3.78
C ASN A 186 2.55 -7.69 -4.82
N TYR A 187 3.35 -7.06 -5.65
CA TYR A 187 2.92 -6.25 -6.79
C TYR A 187 3.58 -6.77 -8.06
N GLU A 188 2.83 -6.74 -9.14
CA GLU A 188 3.36 -6.96 -10.47
C GLU A 188 3.55 -5.60 -11.16
N ALA A 189 4.80 -5.25 -11.42
CA ALA A 189 5.17 -3.92 -11.90
C ALA A 189 5.62 -3.94 -13.38
N GLY A 190 5.13 -4.89 -14.17
CA GLY A 190 5.42 -5.03 -15.60
C GLY A 190 6.55 -6.01 -15.92
N ILE A 191 6.76 -6.28 -17.20
CA ILE A 191 7.68 -7.31 -17.69
C ILE A 191 9.14 -7.00 -17.33
N ILE A 192 9.57 -5.77 -17.46
CA ILE A 192 10.97 -5.35 -17.19
C ILE A 192 11.20 -5.25 -15.68
N SER A 193 10.30 -4.63 -14.96
CA SER A 193 10.40 -4.42 -13.50
C SER A 193 10.06 -5.68 -12.71
N GLY A 194 9.31 -6.62 -13.32
CA GLY A 194 8.97 -7.90 -12.73
C GLY A 194 8.11 -7.79 -11.48
N HIS A 195 8.30 -8.75 -10.59
CA HIS A 195 7.60 -8.80 -9.31
C HIS A 195 8.33 -8.00 -8.24
N ARG A 196 7.56 -7.21 -7.49
CA ARG A 196 8.04 -6.42 -6.38
C ARG A 196 7.29 -6.81 -5.12
N ASN A 197 8.02 -7.01 -4.01
CA ASN A 197 7.45 -7.32 -2.72
C ASN A 197 7.84 -6.25 -1.71
N TYR A 198 6.85 -5.74 -1.00
CA TYR A 198 7.05 -4.96 0.22
C TYR A 198 6.92 -5.89 1.42
N ASN A 199 8.02 -6.02 2.16
CA ASN A 199 8.12 -6.95 3.28
C ASN A 199 8.13 -6.15 4.59
N PHE A 200 7.12 -6.33 5.41
CA PHE A 200 6.92 -5.64 6.68
C PHE A 200 7.34 -6.56 7.82
N PHE A 201 8.57 -6.42 8.29
CA PHE A 201 9.18 -7.27 9.31
C PHE A 201 8.84 -6.82 10.73
N MET A 202 8.33 -7.72 11.57
CA MET A 202 7.98 -7.48 12.99
C MET A 202 9.23 -7.58 13.87
N VAL A 203 10.27 -6.80 13.57
CA VAL A 203 11.59 -6.84 14.23
C VAL A 203 11.52 -6.57 15.73
N HIS A 204 10.56 -5.76 16.15
CA HIS A 204 10.34 -5.37 17.55
C HIS A 204 9.08 -6.01 18.16
N GLY A 205 8.58 -7.10 17.54
CA GLY A 205 7.31 -7.74 17.92
C GLY A 205 6.11 -7.19 17.16
N ILE A 206 4.98 -7.89 17.28
CA ILE A 206 3.77 -7.61 16.52
C ILE A 206 3.11 -6.26 16.88
N ASP A 207 3.24 -5.83 18.14
CA ASP A 207 2.62 -4.60 18.66
C ASP A 207 3.40 -3.32 18.29
N LYS A 208 4.49 -3.44 17.53
CA LYS A 208 5.31 -2.29 17.09
C LYS A 208 5.29 -2.14 15.60
N LYS A 209 5.38 -0.88 15.13
CA LYS A 209 5.45 -0.57 13.71
C LYS A 209 6.54 -1.42 13.04
N PRO A 210 6.23 -2.11 11.94
CA PRO A 210 7.16 -3.01 11.28
C PRO A 210 8.29 -2.25 10.58
N HIS A 211 9.40 -2.96 10.35
CA HIS A 211 10.48 -2.51 9.50
C HIS A 211 10.17 -2.90 8.05
N LEU A 212 10.07 -1.90 7.16
CA LEU A 212 9.81 -2.13 5.76
C LEU A 212 11.11 -2.40 5.00
N MET A 213 11.11 -3.43 4.17
CA MET A 213 12.17 -3.70 3.22
C MET A 213 11.58 -4.22 1.92
N GLU A 214 12.04 -3.66 0.81
CA GLU A 214 11.63 -4.03 -0.52
C GLU A 214 12.52 -5.14 -1.10
N THR A 215 11.90 -6.15 -1.72
CA THR A 215 12.59 -7.12 -2.58
C THR A 215 11.93 -7.13 -3.96
N TYR A 216 12.70 -7.46 -4.99
CA TYR A 216 12.20 -7.52 -6.36
C TYR A 216 12.98 -8.50 -7.22
N VAL A 217 12.31 -9.01 -8.24
CA VAL A 217 12.90 -9.88 -9.25
C VAL A 217 12.35 -9.45 -10.61
N GLY A 218 13.16 -8.76 -11.38
CA GLY A 218 12.87 -8.34 -12.74
C GLY A 218 14.00 -8.76 -13.68
N LEU A 219 13.91 -8.33 -14.91
CA LEU A 219 14.87 -8.71 -15.96
C LEU A 219 16.27 -8.16 -15.68
N VAL A 220 16.36 -6.87 -15.28
CA VAL A 220 17.60 -6.13 -15.00
C VAL A 220 17.71 -5.64 -13.57
N HIS A 221 16.77 -6.04 -12.72
CA HIS A 221 16.71 -5.64 -11.32
C HIS A 221 16.44 -6.85 -10.45
N LYS A 222 17.26 -7.07 -9.43
CA LYS A 222 17.04 -8.15 -8.49
C LYS A 222 17.56 -7.76 -7.11
N ARG A 223 16.71 -7.93 -6.10
CA ARG A 223 17.05 -7.80 -4.69
C ARG A 223 16.43 -8.96 -3.93
N THR A 224 17.22 -9.70 -3.17
CA THR A 224 16.76 -10.87 -2.42
C THR A 224 17.14 -10.78 -0.96
N LEU A 225 16.27 -11.30 -0.10
CA LEU A 225 16.56 -11.46 1.34
C LEU A 225 17.78 -12.32 1.57
N THR A 226 18.60 -11.90 2.51
CA THR A 226 19.74 -12.68 3.01
C THR A 226 20.04 -12.33 4.46
N LYS A 227 20.94 -13.08 5.08
CA LYS A 227 21.53 -12.79 6.39
C LYS A 227 23.00 -12.42 6.18
N VAL A 228 23.33 -11.14 6.35
CA VAL A 228 24.70 -10.61 6.24
C VAL A 228 25.37 -10.52 7.62
N ASN A 229 24.60 -10.16 8.63
CA ASN A 229 25.05 -9.99 10.01
C ASN A 229 24.11 -10.70 11.00
N ASP A 230 24.42 -10.65 12.30
CA ASP A 230 23.64 -11.30 13.36
C ASP A 230 22.70 -10.35 14.11
N ASP A 231 22.52 -9.11 13.61
CA ASP A 231 21.48 -8.24 14.17
C ASP A 231 20.07 -8.77 13.88
N LYS A 232 19.05 -8.10 14.41
CA LYS A 232 17.67 -8.53 14.25
C LYS A 232 16.98 -7.98 12.98
N PHE A 233 17.65 -7.13 12.19
CA PHE A 233 17.05 -6.56 11.00
C PHE A 233 17.24 -7.46 9.78
N PRO A 234 16.33 -7.42 8.80
CA PRO A 234 16.53 -8.13 7.53
C PRO A 234 17.65 -7.48 6.73
N ASP A 235 18.43 -8.30 6.04
CA ASP A 235 19.48 -7.89 5.13
C ASP A 235 19.13 -8.35 3.71
N TYR A 236 19.81 -7.80 2.69
CA TYR A 236 19.57 -8.21 1.32
C TYR A 236 20.82 -8.21 0.44
N TRP A 237 20.75 -8.99 -0.65
CA TRP A 237 21.64 -8.89 -1.78
C TRP A 237 21.00 -7.99 -2.84
N GLU A 238 21.76 -6.97 -3.30
CA GLU A 238 21.46 -6.20 -4.50
C GLU A 238 22.29 -6.74 -5.65
N TYR A 239 21.65 -7.18 -6.74
CA TYR A 239 22.32 -7.73 -7.90
C TYR A 239 22.58 -6.66 -8.93
N ARG A 240 23.79 -6.66 -9.52
CA ARG A 240 24.15 -5.85 -10.67
C ARG A 240 24.18 -6.70 -11.91
N PHE A 241 23.80 -6.11 -13.03
CA PHE A 241 23.70 -6.81 -14.30
C PHE A 241 24.69 -6.22 -15.32
N TRP A 242 25.18 -7.08 -16.20
CA TRP A 242 25.76 -6.72 -17.47
C TRP A 242 24.69 -6.84 -18.53
N GLU A 243 24.60 -5.82 -19.39
CA GLU A 243 23.72 -5.81 -20.55
C GLU A 243 24.57 -5.62 -21.79
N ASP A 244 24.49 -6.53 -22.73
CA ASP A 244 25.02 -6.43 -24.08
C ASP A 244 23.89 -6.61 -25.11
N SER A 245 24.17 -6.42 -26.39
CA SER A 245 23.17 -6.47 -27.44
C SER A 245 22.42 -7.81 -27.57
N LEU A 246 22.89 -8.88 -26.93
CA LEU A 246 22.38 -10.23 -27.08
C LEU A 246 21.99 -10.89 -25.77
N SER A 247 22.45 -10.38 -24.62
CA SER A 247 22.19 -11.04 -23.34
C SER A 247 22.22 -10.10 -22.15
N ILE A 248 21.46 -10.51 -21.12
CA ILE A 248 21.50 -9.90 -19.80
C ILE A 248 22.01 -10.95 -18.82
N ARG A 249 23.06 -10.64 -18.07
CA ARG A 249 23.70 -11.55 -17.13
C ARG A 249 23.95 -10.88 -15.80
N ILE A 250 23.84 -11.63 -14.70
CA ILE A 250 24.26 -11.15 -13.39
C ILE A 250 25.77 -10.96 -13.42
N ARG A 251 26.21 -9.76 -13.14
CA ARG A 251 27.61 -9.37 -12.99
C ARG A 251 28.16 -9.81 -11.64
N ASP A 252 27.50 -9.30 -10.57
CA ASP A 252 27.85 -9.57 -9.17
C ASP A 252 26.67 -9.22 -8.27
N SER A 253 26.85 -9.40 -6.97
CA SER A 253 25.89 -9.01 -5.97
C SER A 253 26.58 -8.31 -4.80
N ILE A 254 25.88 -7.33 -4.23
CA ILE A 254 26.38 -6.50 -3.13
C ILE A 254 25.50 -6.74 -1.92
N PRO A 255 26.09 -7.13 -0.75
CA PRO A 255 25.33 -7.25 0.48
C PRO A 255 25.05 -5.89 1.10
N PHE A 256 23.80 -5.68 1.52
CA PHE A 256 23.39 -4.54 2.33
C PHE A 256 22.81 -5.01 3.65
N TYR A 257 23.14 -4.30 4.71
CA TYR A 257 22.64 -4.53 6.06
C TYR A 257 22.16 -3.22 6.67
N TRP A 258 21.21 -3.32 7.60
CA TRP A 258 20.61 -2.16 8.24
C TRP A 258 21.55 -1.52 9.27
N ASP A 259 21.78 -0.20 9.14
CA ASP A 259 22.44 0.61 10.16
C ASP A 259 21.36 1.34 10.98
N SER A 260 21.12 0.87 12.18
CA SER A 260 20.07 1.41 13.06
C SER A 260 20.37 2.83 13.54
N THR A 261 21.63 3.28 13.49
CA THR A 261 22.02 4.64 13.88
C THR A 261 21.72 5.64 12.76
N LYS A 262 21.98 5.22 11.53
CA LYS A 262 21.77 6.07 10.34
C LYS A 262 20.36 5.92 9.75
N HIS A 263 19.61 4.90 10.16
CA HIS A 263 18.34 4.50 9.56
C HIS A 263 18.42 4.27 8.05
N LEU A 264 19.49 3.59 7.61
CA LEU A 264 19.79 3.32 6.21
C LEU A 264 20.37 1.92 6.04
N TYR A 265 20.15 1.33 4.86
CA TYR A 265 20.90 0.16 4.42
C TYR A 265 22.25 0.59 3.87
N ILE A 266 23.31 0.02 4.39
CA ILE A 266 24.70 0.31 4.02
C ILE A 266 25.43 -0.97 3.60
N THR A 267 26.55 -0.81 2.92
CA THR A 267 27.43 -1.92 2.52
C THR A 267 28.88 -1.62 2.87
N LYS A 268 29.64 -2.68 3.21
CA LYS A 268 31.09 -2.59 3.42
C LYS A 268 31.89 -2.53 2.11
N VAL A 269 31.27 -2.87 0.98
CA VAL A 269 31.93 -2.83 -0.34
C VAL A 269 32.28 -1.40 -0.74
N ASN A 270 31.39 -0.45 -0.42
CA ASN A 270 31.63 0.97 -0.63
C ASN A 270 30.81 1.77 0.39
N ASN A 271 31.48 2.50 1.26
CA ASN A 271 30.87 3.28 2.34
C ASN A 271 30.03 4.48 1.86
N ARG A 272 30.11 4.83 0.58
CA ARG A 272 29.28 5.87 -0.04
C ARG A 272 27.96 5.32 -0.59
N TRP A 273 27.83 4.00 -0.67
CA TRP A 273 26.60 3.38 -1.14
C TRP A 273 25.65 3.11 0.03
N PHE A 274 24.48 3.66 -0.07
CA PHE A 274 23.41 3.46 0.91
C PHE A 274 22.05 3.42 0.22
N ARG A 275 21.08 2.84 0.90
CA ARG A 275 19.68 2.77 0.49
C ARG A 275 18.78 3.08 1.68
N LYS A 276 17.63 3.65 1.42
CA LYS A 276 16.67 3.96 2.47
C LYS A 276 15.92 2.70 2.94
N TYR A 277 15.61 1.82 2.00
CA TYR A 277 15.03 0.48 2.21
C TYR A 277 15.21 -0.39 0.98
#